data_8d6894b8cb328492a17dbb01d2f723ea
#
_entry.id   8d6894b8cb328492a17dbb01d2f723ea
#
_cell.length_a   1.000
_cell.length_b   1.000
_cell.length_c   1.000
_cell.angle_alpha   90.00
_cell.angle_beta   90.00
_cell.angle_gamma   90.00
#
_symmetry.space_group_name_H-M   'P 1'
#
loop_
_entity.id
_entity.type
_entity.pdbx_description
1 polymer ?
#
loop_
_entity_poly.entity_id
_entity_poly.type
_entity_poly.pdbx_seq_one_letter_code
_entity_poly.pdbx_strand_id
1 'polypeptide(L)'
;MDLLGEVLLSLKVEANSGGIYALGDPWGLRVPSFSAASAFALCCLDAPLWLMVSGQAPVRLESGDSVLILQGAAYTVASSPDADCIDLMDYWHSRGLPLLVAGERQAAPISGLELGQGEKVGRMMILAFLLQAADSNPLLRSLPPMIHLHGSASGMFPWMNSLLEFLVSEDTANRAGYAATAAHLSNLIFTSFIRAHALSVPGDSSGWLQGLADRRIRQALVSMHAR
;
A
#
# COMPACT_ATOMS: atom_id res chain seq x y z
N MET A 1 -27.03 4.97 -8.04
CA MET A 1 -25.72 5.33 -8.58
C MET A 1 -24.71 5.21 -7.45
N ASP A 2 -23.65 4.45 -7.65
CA ASP A 2 -22.56 4.27 -6.69
C ASP A 2 -21.49 5.33 -6.93
N LEU A 3 -21.64 6.49 -6.28
CA LEU A 3 -20.75 7.63 -6.48
C LEU A 3 -19.32 7.35 -6.00
N LEU A 4 -19.17 6.58 -4.92
CA LEU A 4 -17.85 6.13 -4.46
C LEU A 4 -17.18 5.24 -5.52
N GLY A 5 -17.96 4.31 -6.10
CA GLY A 5 -17.50 3.47 -7.20
C GLY A 5 -17.03 4.28 -8.41
N GLU A 6 -17.79 5.27 -8.84
CA GLU A 6 -17.42 6.18 -9.95
C GLU A 6 -16.10 6.91 -9.67
N VAL A 7 -15.95 7.41 -8.45
CA VAL A 7 -14.71 8.10 -8.05
C VAL A 7 -13.53 7.14 -8.01
N LEU A 8 -13.70 5.95 -7.44
CA LEU A 8 -12.65 4.93 -7.41
C LEU A 8 -12.26 4.49 -8.82
N LEU A 9 -13.21 4.37 -9.74
CA LEU A 9 -12.93 4.07 -11.15
C LEU A 9 -12.18 5.20 -11.87
N SER A 10 -12.32 6.44 -11.42
CA SER A 10 -11.59 7.59 -11.98
C SER A 10 -10.14 7.68 -11.50
N LEU A 11 -9.76 6.95 -10.46
CA LEU A 11 -8.40 6.92 -9.96
C LEU A 11 -7.48 6.23 -10.97
N LYS A 12 -6.48 6.96 -11.43
CA LYS A 12 -5.42 6.41 -12.27
C LYS A 12 -4.23 6.05 -11.38
N VAL A 13 -4.14 4.76 -11.07
CA VAL A 13 -3.10 4.18 -10.22
C VAL A 13 -2.30 3.21 -11.07
N GLU A 14 -1.00 3.33 -11.04
CA GLU A 14 -0.09 2.39 -11.68
C GLU A 14 0.69 1.65 -10.58
N ALA A 15 0.55 0.34 -10.52
CA ALA A 15 1.45 -0.48 -9.74
C ALA A 15 2.83 -0.44 -10.40
N ASN A 16 3.81 0.10 -9.71
CA ASN A 16 5.14 0.36 -10.26
C ASN A 16 6.10 -0.79 -9.96
N SER A 17 6.11 -1.26 -8.73
CA SER A 17 6.97 -2.35 -8.29
C SER A 17 6.36 -3.08 -7.11
N GLY A 18 6.86 -4.26 -6.86
CA GLY A 18 6.52 -5.03 -5.68
C GLY A 18 7.66 -5.95 -5.31
N GLY A 19 7.68 -6.40 -4.06
CA GLY A 19 8.66 -7.36 -3.59
C GLY A 19 8.21 -8.03 -2.32
N ILE A 20 8.66 -9.28 -2.17
CA ILE A 20 8.45 -10.07 -0.97
C ILE A 20 9.80 -10.18 -0.26
N TYR A 21 9.81 -9.75 0.99
CA TYR A 21 10.98 -9.76 1.85
C TYR A 21 10.87 -10.89 2.86
N ALA A 22 11.84 -11.79 2.86
CA ALA A 22 12.06 -12.71 3.97
C ALA A 22 12.78 -11.96 5.10
N LEU A 23 12.30 -12.12 6.32
CA LEU A 23 12.72 -11.37 7.49
C LEU A 23 13.55 -12.26 8.40
N GLY A 24 14.79 -11.88 8.70
CA GLY A 24 15.69 -12.58 9.63
C GLY A 24 16.08 -11.64 10.78
N ASP A 25 15.56 -11.92 11.99
CA ASP A 25 15.72 -11.04 13.16
C ASP A 25 17.18 -10.96 13.66
N PRO A 26 17.72 -9.77 14.04
CA PRO A 26 17.12 -8.44 13.92
C PRO A 26 17.24 -7.86 12.50
N TRP A 27 16.27 -7.03 12.12
CA TRP A 27 16.26 -6.37 10.83
C TRP A 27 15.55 -5.02 10.89
N GLY A 28 15.91 -4.14 9.96
CA GLY A 28 15.24 -2.85 9.75
C GLY A 28 15.53 -2.30 8.36
N LEU A 29 14.55 -1.64 7.77
CA LEU A 29 14.64 -1.00 6.46
C LEU A 29 14.09 0.42 6.58
N ARG A 30 14.92 1.41 6.22
CA ARG A 30 14.53 2.80 6.14
C ARG A 30 14.24 3.18 4.71
N VAL A 31 13.02 3.66 4.46
CA VAL A 31 12.55 4.09 3.14
C VAL A 31 12.49 5.61 3.14
N PRO A 32 13.23 6.30 2.25
CA PRO A 32 13.24 7.75 2.19
C PRO A 32 11.89 8.29 1.70
N SER A 33 11.71 9.61 1.78
CA SER A 33 10.57 10.26 1.15
C SER A 33 10.69 10.22 -0.37
N PHE A 34 9.55 10.02 -1.02
CA PHE A 34 9.39 10.09 -2.46
C PHE A 34 8.48 11.25 -2.85
N SER A 35 8.16 11.37 -4.14
CA SER A 35 7.21 12.37 -4.60
C SER A 35 5.82 12.14 -4.00
N ALA A 36 5.03 13.19 -3.85
CA ALA A 36 3.65 13.08 -3.34
C ALA A 36 2.75 12.16 -4.18
N ALA A 37 3.14 11.89 -5.42
CA ALA A 37 2.47 10.93 -6.29
C ALA A 37 2.78 9.46 -5.95
N SER A 38 3.72 9.19 -5.05
CA SER A 38 4.07 7.83 -4.65
C SER A 38 3.23 7.36 -3.46
N ALA A 39 2.85 6.08 -3.50
CA ALA A 39 2.22 5.40 -2.37
C ALA A 39 2.80 3.99 -2.21
N PHE A 40 2.76 3.47 -0.99
CA PHE A 40 3.30 2.15 -0.66
C PHE A 40 2.28 1.36 0.14
N ALA A 41 1.95 0.15 -0.31
CA ALA A 41 1.23 -0.79 0.54
C ALA A 41 2.23 -1.76 1.18
N LEU A 42 2.17 -1.85 2.49
CA LEU A 42 2.92 -2.80 3.32
C LEU A 42 1.96 -3.85 3.83
N CYS A 43 2.22 -5.11 3.55
CA CYS A 43 1.42 -6.24 4.00
C CYS A 43 2.28 -7.14 4.91
N CYS A 44 1.85 -7.27 6.17
CA CYS A 44 2.47 -8.14 7.16
C CYS A 44 1.95 -9.57 6.96
N LEU A 45 2.77 -10.47 6.38
CA LEU A 45 2.29 -11.79 5.98
C LEU A 45 2.29 -12.79 7.14
N ASP A 46 3.42 -12.96 7.79
CA ASP A 46 3.58 -14.09 8.73
C ASP A 46 3.93 -13.69 10.17
N ALA A 47 4.67 -12.60 10.36
CA ALA A 47 5.20 -12.20 11.67
C ALA A 47 4.96 -10.72 11.96
N PRO A 48 4.78 -10.34 13.24
CA PRO A 48 4.60 -8.94 13.59
C PRO A 48 5.84 -8.11 13.27
N LEU A 49 5.61 -6.84 12.96
CA LEU A 49 6.67 -5.87 12.71
C LEU A 49 6.28 -4.47 13.21
N TRP A 50 7.26 -3.59 13.33
CA TRP A 50 7.06 -2.19 13.67
C TRP A 50 7.12 -1.32 12.42
N LEU A 51 6.15 -0.40 12.32
CA LEU A 51 6.10 0.63 11.29
C LEU A 51 6.17 2.00 11.93
N MET A 52 7.12 2.81 11.47
CA MET A 52 7.33 4.19 11.89
C MET A 52 7.22 5.11 10.67
N VAL A 53 6.09 5.77 10.50
CA VAL A 53 5.88 6.75 9.41
C VAL A 53 6.20 8.14 9.93
N SER A 54 6.90 8.95 9.13
CA SER A 54 7.27 10.30 9.50
C SER A 54 6.06 11.12 9.94
N GLY A 55 6.14 11.73 11.11
CA GLY A 55 5.04 12.53 11.69
C GLY A 55 3.89 11.74 12.32
N GLN A 56 3.99 10.41 12.40
CA GLN A 56 3.00 9.53 13.04
C GLN A 56 3.61 8.80 14.24
N ALA A 57 2.77 8.35 15.16
CA ALA A 57 3.21 7.47 16.24
C ALA A 57 3.60 6.10 15.66
N PRO A 58 4.64 5.43 16.21
CA PRO A 58 4.98 4.06 15.85
C PRO A 58 3.79 3.11 16.00
N VAL A 59 3.61 2.23 15.04
CA VAL A 59 2.53 1.24 15.03
C VAL A 59 3.13 -0.16 14.95
N ARG A 60 2.68 -1.06 15.81
CA ARG A 60 2.98 -2.48 15.68
C ARG A 60 1.92 -3.12 14.79
N LEU A 61 2.37 -3.75 13.71
CA LEU A 61 1.52 -4.50 12.80
C LEU A 61 1.59 -5.97 13.16
N GLU A 62 0.42 -6.59 13.27
CA GLU A 62 0.30 -8.04 13.48
C GLU A 62 0.23 -8.77 12.15
N SER A 63 0.43 -10.10 12.18
CA SER A 63 0.26 -10.93 10.98
C SER A 63 -1.14 -10.74 10.36
N GLY A 64 -1.19 -10.51 9.07
CA GLY A 64 -2.40 -10.20 8.31
C GLY A 64 -2.75 -8.71 8.25
N ASP A 65 -2.11 -7.85 9.05
CA ASP A 65 -2.31 -6.41 8.95
C ASP A 65 -1.71 -5.88 7.65
N SER A 66 -2.35 -4.85 7.13
CA SER A 66 -1.86 -4.15 5.93
C SER A 66 -2.01 -2.64 6.10
N VAL A 67 -1.03 -1.90 5.59
CA VAL A 67 -1.00 -0.43 5.69
C VAL A 67 -0.74 0.17 4.32
N LEU A 68 -1.51 1.20 3.96
CA LEU A 68 -1.23 2.05 2.82
C LEU A 68 -0.60 3.37 3.30
N ILE A 69 0.62 3.65 2.87
CA ILE A 69 1.36 4.87 3.14
C ILE A 69 1.23 5.75 1.90
N LEU A 70 0.76 6.97 2.08
CA LEU A 70 0.44 7.92 1.01
C LEU A 70 1.40 9.10 0.98
N GLN A 71 1.29 9.93 -0.07
CA GLN A 71 2.03 11.19 -0.22
C GLN A 71 3.56 11.01 -0.22
N GLY A 72 4.05 9.83 -0.58
CA GLY A 72 5.48 9.54 -0.58
C GLY A 72 6.16 9.71 0.77
N ALA A 73 5.43 9.58 1.88
CA ALA A 73 5.99 9.79 3.21
C ALA A 73 7.13 8.83 3.51
N ALA A 74 8.18 9.34 4.14
CA ALA A 74 9.28 8.49 4.61
C ALA A 74 8.80 7.58 5.74
N TYR A 75 9.28 6.34 5.74
CA TYR A 75 8.93 5.38 6.78
C TYR A 75 10.09 4.41 7.07
N THR A 76 10.01 3.79 8.22
CA THR A 76 10.91 2.70 8.63
C THR A 76 10.06 1.49 9.01
N VAL A 77 10.48 0.31 8.57
CA VAL A 77 9.92 -0.98 9.01
C VAL A 77 11.03 -1.78 9.67
N ALA A 78 10.73 -2.40 10.80
CA ALA A 78 11.76 -3.10 11.58
C ALA A 78 11.16 -4.18 12.48
N SER A 79 12.01 -5.09 12.93
CA SER A 79 11.66 -6.12 13.93
C SER A 79 11.38 -5.51 15.31
N SER A 80 12.03 -4.38 15.64
CA SER A 80 11.79 -3.59 16.84
C SER A 80 12.02 -2.10 16.56
N PRO A 81 11.48 -1.18 17.38
CA PRO A 81 11.68 0.27 17.19
C PRO A 81 13.15 0.70 17.22
N ASP A 82 13.98 -0.04 17.95
CA ASP A 82 15.40 0.25 18.15
C ASP A 82 16.32 -0.59 17.27
N ALA A 83 15.79 -1.34 16.30
CA ALA A 83 16.60 -2.17 15.42
C ALA A 83 17.45 -1.32 14.47
N ASP A 84 18.67 -1.77 14.20
CA ASP A 84 19.51 -1.17 13.18
C ASP A 84 18.85 -1.29 11.81
N CYS A 85 18.84 -0.17 11.07
CA CYS A 85 18.16 -0.09 9.79
C CYS A 85 19.15 0.18 8.66
N ILE A 86 19.03 -0.58 7.58
CA ILE A 86 19.67 -0.28 6.31
C ILE A 86 18.79 0.69 5.50
N ASP A 87 19.38 1.64 4.82
CA ASP A 87 18.67 2.50 3.89
C ASP A 87 18.25 1.73 2.63
N LEU A 88 17.04 1.97 2.14
CA LEU A 88 16.50 1.27 0.96
C LEU A 88 17.43 1.40 -0.24
N MET A 89 18.01 2.59 -0.47
CA MET A 89 18.88 2.82 -1.62
C MET A 89 20.20 2.04 -1.49
N ASP A 90 20.78 1.99 -0.29
CA ASP A 90 21.98 1.19 -0.01
C ASP A 90 21.69 -0.30 -0.13
N TYR A 91 20.53 -0.74 0.35
CA TYR A 91 20.05 -2.11 0.20
C TYR A 91 19.94 -2.50 -1.28
N TRP A 92 19.30 -1.66 -2.10
CA TRP A 92 19.11 -1.91 -3.53
C TRP A 92 20.45 -1.93 -4.27
N HIS A 93 21.32 -0.98 -3.97
CA HIS A 93 22.66 -0.91 -4.56
C HIS A 93 23.50 -2.17 -4.22
N SER A 94 23.47 -2.61 -2.98
CA SER A 94 24.18 -3.81 -2.52
C SER A 94 23.73 -5.11 -3.19
N ARG A 95 22.47 -5.15 -3.67
CA ARG A 95 21.88 -6.29 -4.36
C ARG A 95 21.95 -6.18 -5.89
N GLY A 96 22.51 -5.10 -6.43
CA GLY A 96 22.55 -4.86 -7.88
C GLY A 96 21.15 -4.71 -8.50
N LEU A 97 20.16 -4.29 -7.70
CA LEU A 97 18.80 -4.10 -8.18
C LEU A 97 18.69 -2.79 -8.98
N PRO A 98 17.86 -2.75 -10.03
CA PRO A 98 17.68 -1.51 -10.78
C PRO A 98 17.03 -0.44 -9.90
N LEU A 99 17.54 0.79 -9.97
CA LEU A 99 16.91 1.93 -9.31
C LEU A 99 15.52 2.12 -9.90
N LEU A 100 14.54 2.32 -9.01
CA LEU A 100 13.18 2.68 -9.41
C LEU A 100 13.20 4.10 -9.98
N VAL A 101 13.16 4.22 -11.29
CA VAL A 101 12.97 5.51 -11.95
C VAL A 101 11.46 5.80 -11.98
N ALA A 102 11.08 7.01 -11.53
CA ALA A 102 9.68 7.42 -11.56
C ALA A 102 9.14 7.29 -13.00
N GLY A 103 8.05 6.52 -13.16
CA GLY A 103 7.40 6.28 -14.46
C GLY A 103 7.87 5.03 -15.21
N GLU A 104 8.91 4.32 -14.75
CA GLU A 104 9.29 3.03 -15.31
C GLU A 104 8.62 1.90 -14.52
N ARG A 105 7.95 0.99 -15.25
CA ARG A 105 7.42 -0.25 -14.66
C ARG A 105 8.55 -1.25 -14.51
N GLN A 106 8.67 -1.85 -13.35
CA GLN A 106 9.46 -3.06 -13.23
C GLN A 106 8.80 -4.17 -14.05
N ALA A 107 9.61 -4.82 -14.87
CA ALA A 107 9.15 -5.91 -15.74
C ALA A 107 8.69 -7.15 -14.96
N ALA A 108 9.15 -7.31 -13.72
CA ALA A 108 8.77 -8.40 -12.83
C ALA A 108 8.90 -7.97 -11.37
N PRO A 109 8.12 -8.55 -10.44
CA PRO A 109 8.34 -8.36 -9.01
C PRO A 109 9.72 -8.86 -8.63
N ILE A 110 10.28 -8.21 -7.61
CA ILE A 110 11.59 -8.60 -7.10
C ILE A 110 11.37 -9.77 -6.15
N SER A 111 11.94 -10.90 -6.49
CA SER A 111 11.95 -12.09 -5.63
C SER A 111 13.29 -12.22 -4.89
N GLY A 112 13.29 -13.01 -3.81
CA GLY A 112 14.50 -13.31 -3.05
C GLY A 112 15.07 -12.14 -2.27
N LEU A 113 14.26 -11.15 -1.92
CA LEU A 113 14.64 -10.08 -1.02
C LEU A 113 14.74 -10.60 0.40
N GLU A 114 15.81 -10.29 1.11
CA GLU A 114 16.06 -10.71 2.48
C GLU A 114 16.51 -9.52 3.32
N LEU A 115 15.91 -9.33 4.48
CA LEU A 115 16.31 -8.35 5.48
C LEU A 115 16.76 -9.05 6.75
N GLY A 116 17.90 -8.62 7.29
CA GLY A 116 18.55 -9.27 8.42
C GLY A 116 19.27 -10.57 8.03
N GLN A 117 20.07 -11.08 8.96
CA GLN A 117 20.90 -12.30 8.77
C GLN A 117 20.60 -13.40 9.80
N GLY A 118 19.67 -13.13 10.72
CA GLY A 118 19.31 -14.06 11.77
C GLY A 118 18.33 -15.14 11.34
N GLU A 119 17.72 -15.78 12.32
CA GLU A 119 16.68 -16.78 12.08
C GLU A 119 15.50 -16.15 11.33
N LYS A 120 15.00 -16.85 10.31
CA LYS A 120 13.84 -16.39 9.53
C LYS A 120 12.59 -16.45 10.39
N VAL A 121 12.01 -15.28 10.64
CA VAL A 121 10.83 -15.10 11.50
C VAL A 121 9.55 -14.86 10.71
N GLY A 122 9.64 -14.49 9.44
CA GLY A 122 8.44 -14.23 8.64
C GLY A 122 8.73 -13.57 7.30
N ARG A 123 7.66 -13.05 6.70
CA ARG A 123 7.70 -12.35 5.41
C ARG A 123 6.84 -11.10 5.48
N MET A 124 7.22 -10.09 4.72
CA MET A 124 6.37 -8.96 4.38
C MET A 124 6.35 -8.73 2.87
N MET A 125 5.30 -8.12 2.38
CA MET A 125 5.21 -7.66 0.99
C MET A 125 5.12 -6.13 0.97
N ILE A 126 5.89 -5.51 0.09
CA ILE A 126 5.80 -4.08 -0.21
C ILE A 126 5.39 -3.93 -1.66
N LEU A 127 4.33 -3.15 -1.91
CA LEU A 127 3.89 -2.78 -3.25
C LEU A 127 4.03 -1.27 -3.38
N ALA A 128 4.64 -0.80 -4.46
CA ALA A 128 4.77 0.61 -4.77
C ALA A 128 3.80 1.01 -5.89
N PHE A 129 3.19 2.18 -5.72
CA PHE A 129 2.22 2.75 -6.66
C PHE A 129 2.65 4.14 -7.08
N LEU A 130 2.34 4.48 -8.32
CA LEU A 130 2.40 5.84 -8.84
C LEU A 130 0.97 6.32 -9.11
N LEU A 131 0.61 7.43 -8.46
CA LEU A 131 -0.72 8.04 -8.54
C LEU A 131 -0.68 9.15 -9.57
N GLN A 132 -1.44 9.01 -10.65
CA GLN A 132 -1.55 10.09 -11.63
C GLN A 132 -2.43 11.21 -11.07
N ALA A 133 -2.03 12.47 -11.32
CA ALA A 133 -2.74 13.67 -10.87
C ALA A 133 -2.99 13.73 -9.35
N ALA A 134 -2.07 13.20 -8.52
CA ALA A 134 -2.21 13.15 -7.07
C ALA A 134 -2.49 14.53 -6.47
N ASP A 135 -1.78 15.56 -6.91
CA ASP A 135 -1.91 16.93 -6.40
C ASP A 135 -3.23 17.60 -6.76
N SER A 136 -3.87 17.21 -7.87
CA SER A 136 -5.13 17.77 -8.35
C SER A 136 -6.36 16.95 -7.99
N ASN A 137 -6.19 15.71 -7.52
CA ASN A 137 -7.31 14.84 -7.18
C ASN A 137 -7.81 15.11 -5.75
N PRO A 138 -9.05 15.64 -5.56
CA PRO A 138 -9.59 15.99 -4.25
C PRO A 138 -9.67 14.80 -3.28
N LEU A 139 -9.95 13.58 -3.79
CA LEU A 139 -9.98 12.38 -2.97
C LEU A 139 -8.59 12.11 -2.38
N LEU A 140 -7.56 12.01 -3.23
CA LEU A 140 -6.20 11.68 -2.78
C LEU A 140 -5.66 12.71 -1.78
N ARG A 141 -6.01 13.99 -1.97
CA ARG A 141 -5.65 15.07 -1.03
C ARG A 141 -6.37 15.00 0.32
N SER A 142 -7.54 14.40 0.37
CA SER A 142 -8.34 14.26 1.60
C SER A 142 -7.96 13.02 2.41
N LEU A 143 -7.15 12.12 1.86
CA LEU A 143 -6.73 10.91 2.56
C LEU A 143 -5.68 11.22 3.63
N PRO A 144 -5.69 10.49 4.75
CA PRO A 144 -4.64 10.58 5.75
C PRO A 144 -3.30 10.06 5.16
N PRO A 145 -2.16 10.42 5.75
CA PRO A 145 -0.86 9.93 5.29
C PRO A 145 -0.70 8.41 5.43
N MET A 146 -1.52 7.78 6.27
CA MET A 146 -1.50 6.34 6.51
C MET A 146 -2.92 5.80 6.71
N ILE A 147 -3.23 4.69 6.05
CA ILE A 147 -4.47 3.91 6.24
C ILE A 147 -4.08 2.53 6.71
N HIS A 148 -4.52 2.15 7.92
CA HIS A 148 -4.25 0.84 8.50
C HIS A 148 -5.49 -0.05 8.42
N LEU A 149 -5.33 -1.25 7.87
CA LEU A 149 -6.34 -2.31 7.84
C LEU A 149 -5.88 -3.46 8.73
N HIS A 150 -6.62 -3.73 9.78
CA HIS A 150 -6.33 -4.82 10.71
C HIS A 150 -6.76 -6.16 10.12
N GLY A 151 -5.87 -7.14 10.12
CA GLY A 151 -6.13 -8.47 9.58
C GLY A 151 -7.30 -9.19 10.25
N SER A 152 -7.41 -9.05 11.58
CA SER A 152 -8.52 -9.64 12.36
C SER A 152 -9.86 -8.92 12.17
N ALA A 153 -9.84 -7.63 11.84
CA ALA A 153 -11.02 -6.81 11.58
C ALA A 153 -11.47 -6.87 10.12
N SER A 154 -10.70 -7.51 9.25
CA SER A 154 -10.91 -7.54 7.81
C SER A 154 -12.07 -8.43 7.35
N GLY A 155 -13.07 -8.68 8.20
CA GLY A 155 -14.36 -9.19 7.74
C GLY A 155 -14.96 -8.40 6.55
N MET A 156 -14.43 -7.19 6.32
CA MET A 156 -14.78 -6.36 5.16
C MET A 156 -14.14 -6.86 3.84
N PHE A 157 -12.97 -7.52 3.90
CA PHE A 157 -12.28 -8.04 2.71
C PHE A 157 -11.66 -9.43 2.98
N PRO A 158 -12.46 -10.47 3.21
CA PRO A 158 -11.94 -11.82 3.48
C PRO A 158 -11.10 -12.39 2.33
N TRP A 159 -11.25 -11.86 1.12
CA TRP A 159 -10.49 -12.24 -0.06
C TRP A 159 -9.08 -11.60 -0.12
N MET A 160 -8.79 -10.58 0.69
CA MET A 160 -7.49 -9.89 0.67
C MET A 160 -6.34 -10.86 0.95
N ASN A 161 -6.47 -11.69 1.98
CA ASN A 161 -5.45 -12.67 2.33
C ASN A 161 -5.21 -13.67 1.19
N SER A 162 -6.29 -14.18 0.57
CA SER A 162 -6.16 -15.10 -0.59
C SER A 162 -5.48 -14.43 -1.78
N LEU A 163 -5.71 -13.14 -1.98
CA LEU A 163 -5.06 -12.36 -3.01
C LEU A 163 -3.56 -12.19 -2.73
N LEU A 164 -3.21 -11.88 -1.50
CA LEU A 164 -1.81 -11.77 -1.08
C LEU A 164 -1.10 -13.12 -1.21
N GLU A 165 -1.73 -14.21 -0.78
CA GLU A 165 -1.22 -15.58 -0.97
C GLU A 165 -1.00 -15.91 -2.44
N PHE A 166 -1.92 -15.51 -3.33
CA PHE A 166 -1.76 -15.70 -4.76
C PHE A 166 -0.56 -14.94 -5.30
N LEU A 167 -0.39 -13.66 -4.93
CA LEU A 167 0.74 -12.84 -5.34
C LEU A 167 2.08 -13.46 -4.89
N VAL A 168 2.13 -13.95 -3.66
CA VAL A 168 3.33 -14.63 -3.12
C VAL A 168 3.63 -15.92 -3.88
N SER A 169 2.61 -16.72 -4.16
CA SER A 169 2.74 -18.00 -4.85
C SER A 169 3.16 -17.83 -6.31
N GLU A 170 2.57 -16.86 -7.01
CA GLU A 170 2.86 -16.59 -8.41
C GLU A 170 4.26 -16.00 -8.60
N ASP A 171 4.71 -15.11 -7.70
CA ASP A 171 6.09 -14.61 -7.68
C ASP A 171 7.09 -15.75 -7.56
N THR A 172 6.83 -16.69 -6.67
CA THR A 172 7.66 -17.89 -6.49
C THR A 172 7.68 -18.76 -7.73
N ALA A 173 6.60 -18.82 -8.50
CA ALA A 173 6.47 -19.63 -9.69
C ALA A 173 7.11 -19.00 -10.93
N ASN A 174 7.43 -17.70 -10.92
CA ASN A 174 8.02 -16.93 -12.05
C ASN A 174 7.34 -17.19 -13.39
N ARG A 175 6.01 -17.19 -13.41
CA ARG A 175 5.19 -17.55 -14.60
C ARG A 175 5.08 -16.42 -15.60
N ALA A 176 4.94 -16.78 -16.88
CA ALA A 176 4.68 -15.82 -17.94
C ALA A 176 3.34 -15.08 -17.69
N GLY A 177 3.37 -13.73 -17.82
CA GLY A 177 2.20 -12.89 -17.56
C GLY A 177 2.02 -12.47 -16.10
N TYR A 178 2.85 -12.95 -15.18
CA TYR A 178 2.77 -12.59 -13.75
C TYR A 178 2.77 -11.07 -13.54
N ALA A 179 3.67 -10.33 -14.19
CA ALA A 179 3.77 -8.88 -14.01
C ALA A 179 2.45 -8.14 -14.34
N ALA A 180 1.73 -8.58 -15.37
CA ALA A 180 0.43 -8.00 -15.73
C ALA A 180 -0.63 -8.34 -14.68
N THR A 181 -0.69 -9.60 -14.26
CA THR A 181 -1.61 -10.05 -13.22
C THR A 181 -1.33 -9.34 -11.90
N ALA A 182 -0.07 -9.29 -11.46
CA ALA A 182 0.34 -8.62 -10.24
C ALA A 182 -0.02 -7.12 -10.26
N ALA A 183 0.14 -6.43 -11.39
CA ALA A 183 -0.24 -5.03 -11.53
C ALA A 183 -1.76 -4.82 -11.33
N HIS A 184 -2.61 -5.67 -11.91
CA HIS A 184 -4.06 -5.58 -11.73
C HIS A 184 -4.48 -5.89 -10.29
N LEU A 185 -3.89 -6.91 -9.68
CA LEU A 185 -4.17 -7.27 -8.30
C LEU A 185 -3.69 -6.19 -7.32
N SER A 186 -2.54 -5.58 -7.58
CA SER A 186 -2.03 -4.47 -6.78
C SER A 186 -2.96 -3.24 -6.86
N ASN A 187 -3.50 -2.93 -8.03
CA ASN A 187 -4.50 -1.87 -8.18
C ASN A 187 -5.79 -2.18 -7.41
N LEU A 188 -6.22 -3.44 -7.39
CA LEU A 188 -7.35 -3.89 -6.60
C LEU A 188 -7.07 -3.71 -5.09
N ILE A 189 -5.87 -4.05 -4.63
CA ILE A 189 -5.43 -3.83 -3.25
C ILE A 189 -5.50 -2.35 -2.92
N PHE A 190 -4.91 -1.47 -3.73
CA PHE A 190 -4.94 -0.02 -3.52
C PHE A 190 -6.38 0.50 -3.41
N THR A 191 -7.22 0.18 -4.38
CA THR A 191 -8.64 0.59 -4.40
C THR A 191 -9.38 0.13 -3.15
N SER A 192 -9.05 -1.06 -2.64
CA SER A 192 -9.65 -1.62 -1.44
C SER A 192 -9.27 -0.88 -0.16
N PHE A 193 -8.03 -0.40 -0.05
CA PHE A 193 -7.64 0.48 1.04
C PHE A 193 -8.47 1.76 1.07
N ILE A 194 -8.59 2.42 -0.09
CA ILE A 194 -9.37 3.67 -0.19
C ILE A 194 -10.84 3.41 0.14
N ARG A 195 -11.41 2.32 -0.38
CA ARG A 195 -12.79 1.94 -0.08
C ARG A 195 -13.01 1.65 1.41
N ALA A 196 -12.10 0.89 2.03
CA ALA A 196 -12.18 0.58 3.45
C ALA A 196 -12.14 1.85 4.30
N HIS A 197 -11.21 2.75 3.99
CA HIS A 197 -11.11 4.03 4.66
C HIS A 197 -12.40 4.86 4.48
N ALA A 198 -12.90 4.98 3.25
CA ALA A 198 -14.11 5.74 2.97
C ALA A 198 -15.35 5.21 3.72
N LEU A 199 -15.43 3.89 3.93
CA LEU A 199 -16.52 3.26 4.67
C LEU A 199 -16.35 3.32 6.20
N SER A 200 -15.12 3.51 6.70
CA SER A 200 -14.81 3.61 8.14
C SER A 200 -14.92 5.03 8.69
N VAL A 201 -14.93 6.05 7.83
CA VAL A 201 -15.05 7.46 8.25
C VAL A 201 -16.43 7.70 8.88
N PRO A 202 -16.50 8.15 10.16
CA PRO A 202 -17.78 8.47 10.80
C PRO A 202 -18.53 9.56 10.05
N GLY A 203 -19.87 9.48 10.03
CA GLY A 203 -20.73 10.43 9.31
C GLY A 203 -20.65 11.88 9.80
N ASP A 204 -20.05 12.12 10.95
CA ASP A 204 -19.88 13.46 11.56
C ASP A 204 -18.52 14.12 11.23
N SER A 205 -17.65 13.44 10.48
CA SER A 205 -16.35 14.00 10.05
C SER A 205 -16.55 14.99 8.89
N SER A 206 -15.86 16.13 8.91
CA SER A 206 -15.89 17.10 7.82
C SER A 206 -14.96 16.67 6.68
N GLY A 207 -15.41 16.75 5.43
CA GLY A 207 -14.54 16.49 4.28
C GLY A 207 -15.26 15.97 3.04
N TRP A 208 -14.50 15.81 1.98
CA TRP A 208 -14.99 15.38 0.67
C TRP A 208 -15.61 13.97 0.69
N LEU A 209 -15.01 13.04 1.44
CA LEU A 209 -15.55 11.67 1.63
C LEU A 209 -16.92 11.68 2.29
N GLN A 210 -17.15 12.59 3.26
CA GLN A 210 -18.45 12.78 3.88
C GLN A 210 -19.48 13.31 2.88
N GLY A 211 -19.08 14.25 1.99
CA GLY A 211 -19.94 14.73 0.92
C GLY A 211 -20.45 13.59 0.02
N LEU A 212 -19.62 12.56 -0.24
CA LEU A 212 -20.04 11.37 -0.96
C LEU A 212 -21.01 10.49 -0.18
N ALA A 213 -20.91 10.46 1.15
CA ALA A 213 -21.82 9.71 2.03
C ALA A 213 -23.16 10.46 2.27
N ASP A 214 -23.15 11.81 2.19
CA ASP A 214 -24.36 12.62 2.37
C ASP A 214 -25.35 12.42 1.22
N ARG A 215 -26.59 12.02 1.58
CA ARG A 215 -27.67 11.76 0.63
C ARG A 215 -28.03 12.98 -0.23
N ARG A 216 -27.97 14.19 0.34
CA ARG A 216 -28.35 15.44 -0.34
C ARG A 216 -27.27 15.85 -1.34
N ILE A 217 -26.00 15.75 -0.94
CA ILE A 217 -24.85 16.05 -1.81
C ILE A 217 -24.81 15.03 -2.95
N ARG A 218 -25.05 13.75 -2.66
CA ARG A 218 -25.13 12.68 -3.64
C ARG A 218 -26.22 12.96 -4.69
N GLN A 219 -27.42 13.40 -4.28
CA GLN A 219 -28.49 13.76 -5.21
C GLN A 219 -28.12 14.97 -6.09
N ALA A 220 -27.47 15.99 -5.52
CA ALA A 220 -27.00 17.15 -6.27
C ALA A 220 -25.95 16.77 -7.32
N LEU A 221 -24.96 15.94 -6.95
CA LEU A 221 -23.92 15.47 -7.86
C LEU A 221 -24.49 14.61 -8.98
N VAL A 222 -25.43 13.71 -8.67
CA VAL A 222 -26.16 12.93 -9.69
C VAL A 222 -26.88 13.83 -10.67
N SER A 223 -27.51 14.90 -10.19
CA SER A 223 -28.23 15.87 -11.05
C SER A 223 -27.29 16.69 -11.94
N MET A 224 -26.04 16.93 -11.48
CA MET A 224 -25.01 17.64 -12.27
C MET A 224 -24.40 16.77 -13.37
N HIS A 225 -24.24 15.48 -13.12
CA HIS A 225 -23.67 14.52 -14.08
C HIS A 225 -24.69 13.89 -15.04
N ALA A 226 -25.99 14.09 -14.81
CA ALA A 226 -27.06 13.61 -15.70
C ALA A 226 -27.36 14.58 -16.87
N ARG A 227 -26.56 15.62 -17.05
CA ARG A 227 -26.59 16.56 -18.18
C ARG A 227 -25.35 16.39 -19.04
#